data_35ce38d30e6eff5bcbfdd33ccc7ed9d9
#
_entry.id   35ce38d30e6eff5bcbfdd33ccc7ed9d9
#
_cell.length_a   1.000
_cell.length_b   1.000
_cell.length_c   1.000
_cell.angle_alpha   90.00
_cell.angle_beta   90.00
_cell.angle_gamma   90.00
#
_symmetry.space_group_name_H-M   'P 1'
#
loop_
_entity.id
_entity.type
_entity.pdbx_description
1 polymer ?
#
loop_
_entity_poly.entity_id
_entity_poly.type
_entity_poly.pdbx_seq_one_letter_code
_entity_poly.pdbx_strand_id
1 'polypeptide(L)'
;YGLLESDKVDRSIAVPIYTGMAHDTGVFQYSSTTPETMRIAGELMKTGFDFSRIIDESFYQKTYLQNQVMGRVLAESILLQGGKCVVGYLKKREMDFYSVEGKDLEGIVSQLRLTAGVEVAIFIYEMQTQLFKVSLRSNGKVDVSKIAVFFGGGGHVRAAGCDMQGSMYDVINNLTAEIEKQLAEE
;
A
#
# COMPACT_ATOMS: atom_id res chain seq x y z
N TYR A 1 18.57 -6.79 -17.28
CA TYR A 1 19.57 -7.87 -17.05
C TYR A 1 19.96 -8.52 -18.36
N GLY A 2 19.00 -8.89 -19.22
CA GLY A 2 19.29 -9.52 -20.53
C GLY A 2 20.09 -8.65 -21.52
N LEU A 3 20.26 -7.36 -21.24
CA LEU A 3 21.11 -6.45 -22.03
C LEU A 3 22.54 -6.32 -21.46
N LEU A 4 22.81 -6.90 -20.29
CA LEU A 4 24.10 -6.89 -19.63
C LEU A 4 24.75 -8.27 -19.75
N GLU A 5 26.03 -8.32 -20.13
CA GLU A 5 26.83 -9.53 -20.04
C GLU A 5 26.96 -9.91 -18.57
N SER A 6 26.59 -11.13 -18.20
CA SER A 6 26.48 -11.57 -16.79
C SER A 6 27.80 -11.44 -16.02
N ASP A 7 28.93 -11.51 -16.68
CA ASP A 7 30.28 -11.38 -16.14
C ASP A 7 30.68 -9.92 -15.85
N LYS A 8 29.90 -8.95 -16.34
CA LYS A 8 30.06 -7.51 -16.08
C LYS A 8 29.15 -6.97 -14.97
N VAL A 9 28.26 -7.78 -14.43
CA VAL A 9 27.36 -7.39 -13.35
C VAL A 9 28.06 -7.57 -12.02
N ASP A 10 28.61 -6.52 -11.50
CA ASP A 10 29.16 -6.47 -10.15
C ASP A 10 28.12 -6.07 -9.10
N ARG A 11 28.54 -6.01 -7.84
CA ARG A 11 27.67 -5.66 -6.72
C ARG A 11 27.06 -4.26 -6.84
N SER A 12 27.75 -3.30 -7.44
CA SER A 12 27.28 -1.92 -7.59
C SER A 12 26.10 -1.81 -8.56
N ILE A 13 26.03 -2.71 -9.53
CA ILE A 13 24.95 -2.83 -10.50
C ILE A 13 23.84 -3.74 -9.94
N ALA A 14 24.22 -4.85 -9.30
CA ALA A 14 23.27 -5.84 -8.81
C ALA A 14 22.34 -5.30 -7.71
N VAL A 15 22.86 -4.53 -6.76
CA VAL A 15 22.08 -3.99 -5.63
C VAL A 15 20.93 -3.11 -6.08
N PRO A 16 21.10 -2.05 -6.89
CA PRO A 16 19.97 -1.21 -7.28
C PRO A 16 18.95 -1.97 -8.15
N ILE A 17 19.38 -2.90 -9.01
CA ILE A 17 18.45 -3.71 -9.80
C ILE A 17 17.63 -4.63 -8.89
N TYR A 18 18.28 -5.33 -7.96
CA TYR A 18 17.59 -6.20 -7.00
C TYR A 18 16.60 -5.40 -6.12
N THR A 19 17.01 -4.24 -5.63
CA THR A 19 16.15 -3.36 -4.84
C THR A 19 14.91 -2.94 -5.63
N GLY A 20 15.08 -2.50 -6.89
CA GLY A 20 13.96 -2.17 -7.77
C GLY A 20 13.02 -3.36 -8.00
N MET A 21 13.58 -4.55 -8.28
CA MET A 21 12.77 -5.77 -8.43
C MET A 21 11.99 -6.10 -7.15
N ALA A 22 12.62 -6.01 -5.97
CA ALA A 22 11.96 -6.27 -4.68
C ALA A 22 10.80 -5.29 -4.45
N HIS A 23 10.97 -4.01 -4.74
CA HIS A 23 9.91 -3.01 -4.60
C HIS A 23 8.76 -3.22 -5.58
N ASP A 24 9.04 -3.44 -6.87
CA ASP A 24 8.04 -3.63 -7.93
C ASP A 24 7.19 -4.89 -7.72
N THR A 25 7.77 -5.90 -7.12
CA THR A 25 7.14 -7.20 -6.88
C THR A 25 6.58 -7.36 -5.47
N GLY A 26 6.67 -6.34 -4.62
CA GLY A 26 6.30 -6.43 -3.21
C GLY A 26 7.05 -7.55 -2.50
N VAL A 27 8.37 -7.58 -2.63
CA VAL A 27 9.24 -8.65 -2.16
C VAL A 27 8.81 -10.01 -2.72
N PHE A 28 8.60 -10.05 -4.03
CA PHE A 28 8.23 -11.25 -4.80
C PHE A 28 6.85 -11.85 -4.44
N GLN A 29 5.95 -11.06 -3.82
CA GLN A 29 4.60 -11.50 -3.44
C GLN A 29 3.53 -11.19 -4.48
N TYR A 30 3.75 -10.19 -5.35
CA TYR A 30 2.73 -9.77 -6.30
C TYR A 30 2.68 -10.68 -7.53
N SER A 31 1.54 -10.65 -8.23
CA SER A 31 1.31 -11.44 -9.45
C SER A 31 2.21 -11.05 -10.63
N SER A 32 2.92 -9.94 -10.54
CA SER A 32 3.97 -9.54 -11.48
C SER A 32 5.26 -10.37 -11.34
N THR A 33 5.40 -11.14 -10.26
CA THR A 33 6.53 -12.04 -10.05
C THR A 33 6.40 -13.26 -10.96
N THR A 34 7.39 -13.46 -11.80
CA THR A 34 7.47 -14.59 -12.74
C THR A 34 8.64 -15.51 -12.39
N PRO A 35 8.69 -16.75 -12.94
CA PRO A 35 9.88 -17.59 -12.82
C PRO A 35 11.17 -16.90 -13.29
N GLU A 36 11.08 -16.08 -14.34
CA GLU A 36 12.21 -15.31 -14.85
C GLU A 36 12.65 -14.22 -13.85
N THR A 37 11.70 -13.54 -13.20
CA THR A 37 12.00 -12.59 -12.12
C THR A 37 12.82 -13.25 -11.01
N MET A 38 12.41 -14.42 -10.55
CA MET A 38 13.13 -15.18 -9.52
C MET A 38 14.51 -15.65 -9.97
N ARG A 39 14.61 -16.09 -11.23
CA ARG A 39 15.89 -16.49 -11.81
C ARG A 39 16.87 -15.31 -11.85
N ILE A 40 16.43 -14.16 -12.34
CA ILE A 40 17.27 -12.95 -12.41
C ILE A 40 17.68 -12.50 -10.99
N ALA A 41 16.75 -12.48 -10.03
CA ALA A 41 17.06 -12.15 -8.64
C ALA A 41 18.15 -13.09 -8.08
N GLY A 42 18.02 -14.41 -8.32
CA GLY A 42 19.03 -15.39 -7.92
C GLY A 42 20.41 -15.16 -8.55
N GLU A 43 20.47 -14.78 -9.83
CA GLU A 43 21.75 -14.43 -10.49
C GLU A 43 22.38 -13.18 -9.86
N LEU A 44 21.60 -12.14 -9.58
CA LEU A 44 22.08 -10.93 -8.92
C LEU A 44 22.65 -11.24 -7.53
N MET A 45 22.01 -12.13 -6.77
CA MET A 45 22.45 -12.54 -5.43
C MET A 45 23.81 -13.24 -5.44
N LYS A 46 24.25 -13.85 -6.55
CA LYS A 46 25.60 -14.46 -6.69
C LYS A 46 26.73 -13.43 -6.52
N THR A 47 26.46 -12.14 -6.69
CA THR A 47 27.45 -11.08 -6.44
C THR A 47 27.76 -10.87 -4.95
N GLY A 48 27.03 -11.56 -4.04
CA GLY A 48 27.33 -11.64 -2.60
C GLY A 48 26.93 -10.44 -1.77
N PHE A 49 25.93 -9.65 -2.19
CA PHE A 49 25.35 -8.60 -1.34
C PHE A 49 24.39 -9.19 -0.29
N ASP A 50 24.20 -8.47 0.80
CA ASP A 50 23.24 -8.83 1.85
C ASP A 50 21.81 -8.43 1.42
N PHE A 51 21.13 -9.37 0.73
CA PHE A 51 19.78 -9.15 0.23
C PHE A 51 18.74 -9.00 1.35
N SER A 52 18.94 -9.69 2.47
CA SER A 52 18.03 -9.62 3.62
C SER A 52 18.03 -8.20 4.21
N ARG A 53 19.21 -7.66 4.42
CA ARG A 53 19.37 -6.29 4.91
C ARG A 53 18.76 -5.27 3.94
N ILE A 54 18.93 -5.47 2.62
CA ILE A 54 18.31 -4.57 1.61
C ILE A 54 16.79 -4.59 1.74
N ILE A 55 16.18 -5.77 1.85
CA ILE A 55 14.73 -5.90 2.01
C ILE A 55 14.27 -5.25 3.31
N ASP A 56 14.94 -5.54 4.42
CA ASP A 56 14.58 -4.99 5.72
C ASP A 56 14.64 -3.46 5.71
N GLU A 57 15.77 -2.89 5.31
CA GLU A 57 15.99 -1.44 5.36
C GLU A 57 15.13 -0.68 4.34
N SER A 58 14.88 -1.23 3.16
CA SER A 58 14.17 -0.52 2.09
C SER A 58 12.67 -0.77 2.05
N PHE A 59 12.16 -1.85 2.66
CA PHE A 59 10.77 -2.26 2.53
C PHE A 59 10.03 -2.41 3.87
N TYR A 60 10.66 -3.04 4.86
CA TYR A 60 9.97 -3.38 6.11
C TYR A 60 10.25 -2.44 7.27
N GLN A 61 11.44 -1.86 7.36
CA GLN A 61 11.80 -1.02 8.50
C GLN A 61 10.88 0.19 8.63
N LYS A 62 10.39 0.40 9.84
CA LYS A 62 9.59 1.54 10.25
C LYS A 62 10.21 2.16 11.50
N THR A 63 10.11 3.45 11.63
CA THR A 63 10.46 4.11 12.90
C THR A 63 9.51 3.67 14.00
N TYR A 64 9.92 3.83 15.25
CA TYR A 64 9.07 3.57 16.40
C TYR A 64 7.74 4.34 16.30
N LEU A 65 7.80 5.59 15.88
CA LEU A 65 6.64 6.45 15.72
C LEU A 65 5.69 5.97 14.62
N GLN A 66 6.22 5.57 13.47
CA GLN A 66 5.41 4.97 12.40
C GLN A 66 4.70 3.70 12.87
N ASN A 67 5.38 2.85 13.65
CA ASN A 67 4.77 1.66 14.23
C ASN A 67 3.68 1.99 15.26
N GLN A 68 3.86 3.02 16.08
CA GLN A 68 2.85 3.50 17.03
C GLN A 68 1.58 3.96 16.31
N VAL A 69 1.72 4.80 15.29
CA VAL A 69 0.58 5.30 14.51
C VAL A 69 -0.10 4.18 13.74
N MET A 70 0.66 3.30 13.10
CA MET A 70 0.11 2.12 12.43
C MET A 70 -0.67 1.23 13.40
N GLY A 71 -0.10 0.91 14.56
CA GLY A 71 -0.75 0.11 15.59
C GLY A 71 -2.07 0.73 16.07
N ARG A 72 -2.09 2.06 16.26
CA ARG A 72 -3.32 2.79 16.60
C ARG A 72 -4.38 2.66 15.51
N VAL A 73 -4.03 2.94 14.26
CA VAL A 73 -5.00 2.87 13.14
C VAL A 73 -5.55 1.45 12.98
N LEU A 74 -4.71 0.44 13.13
CA LEU A 74 -5.15 -0.97 13.07
C LEU A 74 -6.11 -1.32 14.21
N ALA A 75 -5.80 -0.90 15.44
CA ALA A 75 -6.62 -1.18 16.62
C ALA A 75 -7.99 -0.50 16.57
N GLU A 76 -8.08 0.70 15.97
CA GLU A 76 -9.30 1.50 15.85
C GLU A 76 -10.01 1.29 14.49
N SER A 77 -9.49 0.42 13.62
CA SER A 77 -10.09 0.14 12.31
C SER A 77 -11.47 -0.52 12.45
N ILE A 78 -12.32 -0.26 11.49
CA ILE A 78 -13.69 -0.79 11.45
C ILE A 78 -13.90 -1.70 10.25
N LEU A 79 -14.61 -2.80 10.46
CA LEU A 79 -15.04 -3.71 9.40
C LEU A 79 -16.46 -3.37 8.96
N LEU A 80 -16.65 -3.22 7.67
CA LEU A 80 -17.91 -2.89 7.03
C LEU A 80 -18.25 -3.94 5.97
N GLN A 81 -19.48 -3.90 5.44
CA GLN A 81 -19.93 -4.75 4.33
C GLN A 81 -19.70 -6.25 4.60
N GLY A 82 -20.13 -6.72 5.77
CA GLY A 82 -19.96 -8.12 6.14
C GLY A 82 -18.50 -8.57 6.26
N GLY A 83 -17.60 -7.65 6.59
CA GLY A 83 -16.16 -7.93 6.73
C GLY A 83 -15.37 -7.84 5.42
N LYS A 84 -16.00 -7.42 4.31
CA LYS A 84 -15.33 -7.28 3.02
C LYS A 84 -14.57 -5.97 2.87
N CYS A 85 -14.90 -4.94 3.66
CA CYS A 85 -14.24 -3.65 3.65
C CYS A 85 -13.68 -3.33 5.05
N VAL A 86 -12.40 -2.96 5.14
CA VAL A 86 -11.78 -2.43 6.36
C VAL A 86 -11.43 -0.98 6.16
N VAL A 87 -11.78 -0.14 7.15
CA VAL A 87 -11.49 1.29 7.14
C VAL A 87 -10.64 1.64 8.35
N GLY A 88 -9.47 2.20 8.10
CA GLY A 88 -8.65 2.86 9.10
C GLY A 88 -8.66 4.37 8.85
N TYR A 89 -8.61 5.16 9.91
CA TYR A 89 -8.57 6.62 9.77
C TYR A 89 -7.67 7.27 10.81
N LEU A 90 -7.23 8.50 10.51
CA LEU A 90 -6.42 9.33 11.39
C LEU A 90 -6.83 10.78 11.24
N LYS A 91 -7.23 11.42 12.35
CA LYS A 91 -7.61 12.84 12.37
C LYS A 91 -6.37 13.74 12.47
N LYS A 92 -6.48 14.96 11.97
CA LYS A 92 -5.40 15.94 12.03
C LYS A 92 -4.81 16.11 13.43
N ARG A 93 -5.65 16.21 14.46
CA ARG A 93 -5.23 16.32 15.87
C ARG A 93 -4.36 15.14 16.35
N GLU A 94 -4.58 13.96 15.77
CA GLU A 94 -3.83 12.75 16.10
C GLU A 94 -2.49 12.74 15.37
N MET A 95 -2.47 13.19 14.11
CA MET A 95 -1.22 13.43 13.39
C MET A 95 -0.33 14.44 14.11
N ASP A 96 -0.92 15.53 14.59
CA ASP A 96 -0.22 16.57 15.35
C ASP A 96 0.32 16.03 16.69
N PHE A 97 -0.49 15.22 17.40
CA PHE A 97 -0.07 14.59 18.67
C PHE A 97 1.16 13.67 18.46
N TYR A 98 1.16 12.87 17.40
CA TYR A 98 2.31 12.01 17.06
C TYR A 98 3.41 12.74 16.30
N SER A 99 3.22 13.99 15.92
CA SER A 99 4.15 14.76 15.07
C SER A 99 4.48 14.03 13.77
N VAL A 100 3.47 13.45 13.13
CA VAL A 100 3.60 12.73 11.84
C VAL A 100 3.00 13.50 10.68
N GLU A 101 3.58 13.28 9.51
CA GLU A 101 3.09 13.80 8.23
C GLU A 101 2.65 12.66 7.31
N GLY A 102 2.06 12.99 6.16
CA GLY A 102 1.59 11.99 5.19
C GLY A 102 2.64 10.94 4.77
N LYS A 103 3.92 11.35 4.68
CA LYS A 103 5.05 10.46 4.37
C LYS A 103 5.29 9.38 5.44
N ASP A 104 4.92 9.66 6.69
CA ASP A 104 5.11 8.72 7.81
C ASP A 104 3.98 7.68 7.90
N LEU A 105 2.93 7.84 7.09
CA LEU A 105 1.74 6.98 7.09
C LEU A 105 1.79 5.89 6.01
N GLU A 106 2.92 5.78 5.31
CA GLU A 106 3.10 4.77 4.28
C GLU A 106 3.03 3.34 4.84
N GLY A 107 2.37 2.47 4.08
CA GLY A 107 2.20 1.05 4.44
C GLY A 107 0.96 0.76 5.28
N ILE A 108 0.31 1.73 5.92
CA ILE A 108 -0.88 1.51 6.76
C ILE A 108 -2.00 0.84 5.96
N VAL A 109 -2.38 1.39 4.80
CA VAL A 109 -3.43 0.80 3.97
C VAL A 109 -3.08 -0.60 3.47
N SER A 110 -1.81 -0.85 3.21
CA SER A 110 -1.33 -2.19 2.80
C SER A 110 -1.44 -3.19 3.94
N GLN A 111 -1.16 -2.76 5.18
CA GLN A 111 -1.32 -3.60 6.36
C GLN A 111 -2.80 -3.90 6.64
N LEU A 112 -3.69 -2.91 6.53
CA LEU A 112 -5.15 -3.11 6.62
C LEU A 112 -5.64 -4.15 5.60
N ARG A 113 -5.15 -4.07 4.35
CA ARG A 113 -5.50 -5.01 3.27
C ARG A 113 -5.16 -6.47 3.58
N LEU A 114 -4.16 -6.73 4.42
CA LEU A 114 -3.75 -8.07 4.81
C LEU A 114 -4.70 -8.73 5.83
N THR A 115 -5.74 -8.04 6.27
CA THR A 115 -6.76 -8.61 7.14
C THR A 115 -7.51 -9.73 6.41
N ALA A 116 -7.57 -10.92 7.02
CA ALA A 116 -8.19 -12.08 6.42
C ALA A 116 -9.68 -11.83 6.10
N GLY A 117 -10.11 -12.19 4.90
CA GLY A 117 -11.50 -12.02 4.43
C GLY A 117 -11.82 -10.64 3.83
N VAL A 118 -10.94 -9.66 4.01
CA VAL A 118 -11.08 -8.31 3.45
C VAL A 118 -10.82 -8.32 1.95
N GLU A 119 -11.69 -7.67 1.21
CA GLU A 119 -11.52 -7.41 -0.23
C GLU A 119 -10.96 -6.01 -0.49
N VAL A 120 -11.43 -5.00 0.26
CA VAL A 120 -11.00 -3.62 0.10
C VAL A 120 -10.54 -3.05 1.43
N ALA A 121 -9.38 -2.40 1.43
CA ALA A 121 -8.89 -1.59 2.53
C ALA A 121 -8.92 -0.10 2.15
N ILE A 122 -9.42 0.71 3.06
CA ILE A 122 -9.46 2.16 2.98
C ILE A 122 -8.65 2.73 4.13
N PHE A 123 -7.72 3.62 3.82
CA PHE A 123 -7.06 4.44 4.83
C PHE A 123 -7.31 5.91 4.54
N ILE A 124 -7.80 6.63 5.54
CA ILE A 124 -8.20 8.04 5.43
C ILE A 124 -7.43 8.85 6.47
N TYR A 125 -6.76 9.90 6.05
CA TYR A 125 -6.21 10.86 7.00
C TYR A 125 -6.61 12.30 6.68
N GLU A 126 -6.83 13.08 7.72
CA GLU A 126 -7.24 14.47 7.61
C GLU A 126 -6.02 15.36 7.37
N MET A 127 -5.94 15.98 6.18
CA MET A 127 -4.90 16.93 5.83
C MET A 127 -5.17 18.31 6.43
N GLN A 128 -6.43 18.73 6.34
CA GLN A 128 -6.99 19.98 6.88
C GLN A 128 -8.43 19.70 7.34
N THR A 129 -9.02 20.60 8.08
CA THR A 129 -10.42 20.48 8.52
C THR A 129 -11.34 20.12 7.35
N GLN A 130 -11.99 18.97 7.42
CA GLN A 130 -12.90 18.43 6.40
C GLN A 130 -12.25 18.19 5.01
N LEU A 131 -10.93 18.08 4.93
CA LEU A 131 -10.21 17.68 3.73
C LEU A 131 -9.36 16.46 4.03
N PHE A 132 -9.66 15.37 3.35
CA PHE A 132 -9.09 14.07 3.62
C PHE A 132 -8.33 13.52 2.41
N LYS A 133 -7.17 12.92 2.69
CA LYS A 133 -6.49 12.03 1.76
C LYS A 133 -7.02 10.62 1.94
N VAL A 134 -7.39 9.99 0.85
CA VAL A 134 -7.89 8.62 0.81
C VAL A 134 -6.91 7.73 0.05
N SER A 135 -6.55 6.62 0.65
CA SER A 135 -5.78 5.55 0.02
C SER A 135 -6.62 4.28 -0.02
N LEU A 136 -6.68 3.65 -1.18
CA LEU A 136 -7.48 2.46 -1.45
C LEU A 136 -6.58 1.31 -1.89
N ARG A 137 -6.84 0.11 -1.38
CA ARG A 137 -6.22 -1.14 -1.84
C ARG A 137 -7.28 -2.22 -2.02
N SER A 138 -7.13 -3.06 -3.04
CA SER A 138 -8.01 -4.18 -3.33
C SER A 138 -7.24 -5.49 -3.39
N ASN A 139 -7.88 -6.58 -3.00
CA ASN A 139 -7.37 -7.94 -3.13
C ASN A 139 -7.73 -8.60 -4.47
N GLY A 140 -8.59 -7.97 -5.29
CA GLY A 140 -8.74 -8.41 -6.67
C GLY A 140 -10.11 -8.22 -7.32
N LYS A 141 -11.21 -8.29 -6.59
CA LYS A 141 -12.56 -8.18 -7.13
C LYS A 141 -12.97 -6.73 -7.45
N VAL A 142 -12.64 -5.82 -6.56
CA VAL A 142 -13.01 -4.40 -6.68
C VAL A 142 -11.91 -3.62 -7.39
N ASP A 143 -12.28 -2.90 -8.45
CA ASP A 143 -11.42 -1.94 -9.14
C ASP A 143 -11.42 -0.60 -8.40
N VAL A 144 -10.45 -0.41 -7.51
CA VAL A 144 -10.34 0.82 -6.73
C VAL A 144 -9.92 2.03 -7.57
N SER A 145 -9.39 1.85 -8.79
CA SER A 145 -9.07 2.97 -9.66
C SER A 145 -10.33 3.68 -10.17
N LYS A 146 -11.40 2.93 -10.49
CA LYS A 146 -12.69 3.50 -10.86
C LYS A 146 -13.29 4.34 -9.73
N ILE A 147 -13.18 3.85 -8.50
CA ILE A 147 -13.66 4.58 -7.32
C ILE A 147 -12.87 5.88 -7.15
N ALA A 148 -11.54 5.80 -7.19
CA ALA A 148 -10.70 6.98 -7.06
C ALA A 148 -10.98 8.02 -8.16
N VAL A 149 -11.11 7.60 -9.41
CA VAL A 149 -11.44 8.49 -10.54
C VAL A 149 -12.81 9.15 -10.35
N PHE A 150 -13.83 8.42 -9.86
CA PHE A 150 -15.14 8.98 -9.56
C PHE A 150 -15.08 10.15 -8.57
N PHE A 151 -14.13 10.11 -7.62
CA PHE A 151 -13.89 11.19 -6.67
C PHE A 151 -12.73 12.14 -7.08
N GLY A 152 -12.37 12.18 -8.36
CA GLY A 152 -11.37 13.11 -8.89
C GLY A 152 -9.92 12.74 -8.64
N GLY A 153 -9.67 11.51 -8.24
CA GLY A 153 -8.32 10.94 -8.03
C GLY A 153 -7.88 10.02 -9.16
N GLY A 154 -7.08 9.00 -8.82
CA GLY A 154 -6.57 8.04 -9.79
C GLY A 154 -5.74 6.93 -9.17
N GLY A 155 -5.18 6.09 -10.04
CA GLY A 155 -4.32 4.97 -9.65
C GLY A 155 -4.50 3.76 -10.56
N HIS A 156 -4.21 2.59 -9.99
CA HIS A 156 -4.33 1.30 -10.65
C HIS A 156 -5.46 0.46 -10.02
N VAL A 157 -5.90 -0.57 -10.71
CA VAL A 157 -7.00 -1.47 -10.31
C VAL A 157 -6.93 -1.90 -8.84
N ARG A 158 -5.74 -2.18 -8.32
CA ARG A 158 -5.53 -2.65 -6.93
C ARG A 158 -4.96 -1.62 -5.97
N ALA A 159 -4.62 -0.43 -6.45
CA ALA A 159 -4.00 0.62 -5.63
C ALA A 159 -4.32 1.99 -6.21
N ALA A 160 -5.15 2.76 -5.52
CA ALA A 160 -5.60 4.07 -5.97
C ALA A 160 -5.77 5.03 -4.79
N GLY A 161 -6.00 6.30 -5.07
CA GLY A 161 -6.26 7.31 -4.06
C GLY A 161 -6.90 8.56 -4.63
N CYS A 162 -7.55 9.30 -3.76
CA CYS A 162 -8.20 10.58 -4.07
C CYS A 162 -8.15 11.50 -2.85
N ASP A 163 -8.51 12.76 -3.07
CA ASP A 163 -8.76 13.73 -2.01
C ASP A 163 -10.27 13.97 -1.92
N MET A 164 -10.83 14.01 -0.71
CA MET A 164 -12.26 14.17 -0.50
C MET A 164 -12.55 15.25 0.53
N GLN A 165 -13.59 16.02 0.30
CA GLN A 165 -14.12 17.02 1.23
C GLN A 165 -15.40 16.53 1.89
N GLY A 166 -15.67 16.99 3.12
CA GLY A 166 -16.87 16.67 3.86
C GLY A 166 -16.58 16.19 5.28
N SER A 167 -17.56 15.57 5.93
CA SER A 167 -17.31 14.90 7.20
C SER A 167 -16.65 13.53 6.98
N MET A 168 -15.98 13.00 7.99
CA MET A 168 -15.42 11.64 7.95
C MET A 168 -16.48 10.59 7.61
N TYR A 169 -17.72 10.76 8.13
CA TYR A 169 -18.84 9.86 7.84
C TYR A 169 -19.26 9.92 6.38
N ASP A 170 -19.33 11.13 5.79
CA ASP A 170 -19.67 11.28 4.36
C ASP A 170 -18.63 10.63 3.48
N VAL A 171 -17.34 10.81 3.80
CA VAL A 171 -16.23 10.19 3.06
C VAL A 171 -16.33 8.67 3.11
N ILE A 172 -16.50 8.09 4.30
CA ILE A 172 -16.64 6.64 4.46
C ILE A 172 -17.87 6.12 3.71
N ASN A 173 -19.03 6.75 3.89
CA ASN A 173 -20.28 6.30 3.27
C ASN A 173 -20.21 6.37 1.74
N ASN A 174 -19.67 7.45 1.18
CA ASN A 174 -19.52 7.60 -0.24
C ASN A 174 -18.60 6.54 -0.86
N LEU A 175 -17.45 6.27 -0.21
CA LEU A 175 -16.52 5.25 -0.68
C LEU A 175 -17.12 3.84 -0.59
N THR A 176 -17.76 3.52 0.54
CA THR A 176 -18.35 2.19 0.75
C THR A 176 -19.55 1.93 -0.17
N ALA A 177 -20.33 2.96 -0.52
CA ALA A 177 -21.40 2.84 -1.50
C ALA A 177 -20.88 2.46 -2.91
N GLU A 178 -19.76 3.04 -3.34
CA GLU A 178 -19.15 2.67 -4.64
C GLU A 178 -18.52 1.26 -4.60
N ILE A 179 -17.95 0.85 -3.45
CA ILE A 179 -17.45 -0.51 -3.24
C ILE A 179 -18.60 -1.53 -3.29
N GLU A 180 -19.72 -1.23 -2.63
CA GLU A 180 -20.88 -2.12 -2.55
C GLU A 180 -21.47 -2.40 -3.94
N LYS A 181 -21.54 -1.37 -4.82
CA LYS A 181 -22.00 -1.56 -6.21
C LYS A 181 -21.17 -2.60 -6.94
N GLN A 182 -19.84 -2.55 -6.83
CA GLN A 182 -18.96 -3.52 -7.49
C GLN A 182 -19.01 -4.91 -6.85
N LEU A 183 -19.24 -4.99 -5.53
CA LEU A 183 -19.39 -6.28 -4.84
C LEU A 183 -20.74 -6.97 -5.15
N ALA A 184 -21.77 -6.20 -5.53
CA ALA A 184 -23.10 -6.70 -5.88
C ALA A 184 -23.24 -7.13 -7.34
N GLU A 185 -22.29 -6.79 -8.21
CA GLU A 185 -22.28 -7.14 -9.65
C GLU A 185 -21.88 -8.61 -9.92
N GLU A 186 -21.89 -9.48 -8.90
CA GLU A 186 -21.70 -10.96 -9.01
C GLU A 186 -23.08 -11.66 -9.19
#